data_8df3de5af3b1b25b9d32f8a93c041992
#
_entry.id   8df3de5af3b1b25b9d32f8a93c041992
#
_cell.length_a   1.000
_cell.length_b   1.000
_cell.length_c   1.000
_cell.angle_alpha   90.00
_cell.angle_beta   90.00
_cell.angle_gamma   90.00
#
_symmetry.space_group_name_H-M   'P 1'
#
loop_
_entity.id
_entity.type
_entity.pdbx_description
1 polymer ?
#
loop_
_entity_poly.entity_id
_entity_poly.type
_entity_poly.pdbx_seq_one_letter_code
_entity_poly.pdbx_strand_id
1 'polypeptide(L)'
;PWALSLDEERLILEARRRTKLGPARLAGIVRRRRSTIWKVLRRHGVSRRRRTIAPSVPPRRYEWAEPGALLHVDTKQLARFDRPGHFAHGDRSEQHRNRGAGYLFAHCVIDDRTRLAYVELHPDQQGPPCAAVLRRAAAWMRDEGCGPPRAVMSDNALAYARSQDFADVLAEIGARHILIPPRTPRWNGKVERFIRTLDEEWAHGRIWPSSHQRTRALSSWMRYYNRRRPHSSLGDRPPISRVPQERGQYT
;
A
#
# COMPACT_ATOMS: atom_id res chain seq x y z
N PRO A 1 22.05 0.52 48.83
CA PRO A 1 21.07 1.53 49.26
C PRO A 1 20.35 2.25 48.10
N TRP A 2 20.46 1.78 46.85
CA TRP A 2 19.83 2.39 45.69
C TRP A 2 18.64 1.58 45.11
N ALA A 3 18.31 0.47 45.77
CA ALA A 3 17.14 -0.35 45.39
C ALA A 3 15.86 0.32 45.88
N LEU A 4 14.80 0.28 45.05
CA LEU A 4 13.47 0.69 45.45
C LEU A 4 12.94 -0.27 46.52
N SER A 5 12.16 0.26 47.46
CA SER A 5 11.40 -0.56 48.41
C SER A 5 10.30 -1.34 47.67
N LEU A 6 9.82 -2.41 48.28
CA LEU A 6 8.71 -3.19 47.72
C LEU A 6 7.45 -2.36 47.53
N ASP A 7 7.21 -1.41 48.46
CA ASP A 7 6.04 -0.51 48.40
C ASP A 7 6.15 0.50 47.25
N GLU A 8 7.36 0.97 46.97
CA GLU A 8 7.60 1.84 45.80
C GLU A 8 7.42 1.10 44.48
N GLU A 9 7.85 -0.17 44.41
CA GLU A 9 7.59 -1.01 43.24
C GLU A 9 6.10 -1.28 43.03
N ARG A 10 5.37 -1.56 44.12
CA ARG A 10 3.91 -1.73 44.10
C ARG A 10 3.21 -0.46 43.60
N LEU A 11 3.60 0.72 44.12
CA LEU A 11 3.06 1.99 43.67
C LEU A 11 3.22 2.21 42.17
N ILE A 12 4.41 1.89 41.61
CA ILE A 12 4.68 2.00 40.18
C ILE A 12 3.78 1.04 39.39
N LEU A 13 3.62 -0.19 39.83
CA LEU A 13 2.80 -1.20 39.18
C LEU A 13 1.32 -0.85 39.22
N GLU A 14 0.83 -0.33 40.35
CA GLU A 14 -0.54 0.10 40.51
C GLU A 14 -0.83 1.33 39.62
N ALA A 15 0.03 2.33 39.64
CA ALA A 15 -0.09 3.49 38.76
C ALA A 15 -0.10 3.05 37.26
N ARG A 16 0.72 2.06 36.89
CA ARG A 16 0.72 1.49 35.54
C ARG A 16 -0.58 0.78 35.21
N ARG A 17 -1.15 -0.01 36.11
CA ARG A 17 -2.43 -0.71 35.92
C ARG A 17 -3.59 0.27 35.74
N ARG A 18 -3.67 1.29 36.60
CA ARG A 18 -4.75 2.30 36.58
C ARG A 18 -4.70 3.18 35.35
N THR A 19 -3.50 3.71 35.01
CA THR A 19 -3.38 4.75 33.98
C THR A 19 -2.98 4.20 32.61
N LYS A 20 -2.39 3.01 32.55
CA LYS A 20 -1.78 2.41 31.35
C LYS A 20 -0.72 3.31 30.67
N LEU A 21 -0.20 4.32 31.38
CA LEU A 21 0.80 5.27 30.90
C LEU A 21 2.18 4.62 30.82
N GLY A 22 3.02 5.09 29.89
CA GLY A 22 4.42 4.68 29.76
C GLY A 22 5.33 5.33 30.83
N PRO A 23 6.60 4.84 30.99
CA PRO A 23 7.53 5.28 32.02
C PRO A 23 7.74 6.80 32.09
N ALA A 24 7.78 7.48 30.93
CA ALA A 24 7.99 8.92 30.88
C ALA A 24 6.86 9.71 31.55
N ARG A 25 5.59 9.30 31.33
CA ARG A 25 4.44 9.95 31.94
C ARG A 25 4.20 9.52 33.39
N LEU A 26 4.52 8.27 33.71
CA LEU A 26 4.46 7.78 35.08
C LEU A 26 5.48 8.49 35.99
N ALA A 27 6.61 8.97 35.46
CA ALA A 27 7.62 9.70 36.22
C ALA A 27 7.04 10.92 36.94
N GLY A 28 6.10 11.64 36.32
CA GLY A 28 5.42 12.77 36.94
C GLY A 28 4.43 12.36 38.05
N ILE A 29 3.87 11.16 37.97
CA ILE A 29 2.87 10.66 38.96
C ILE A 29 3.58 10.07 40.18
N VAL A 30 4.56 9.18 39.97
CA VAL A 30 5.21 8.44 41.04
C VAL A 30 6.52 9.11 41.53
N ARG A 31 6.86 10.27 41.00
CA ARG A 31 8.06 11.06 41.35
C ARG A 31 9.37 10.24 41.36
N ARG A 32 9.56 9.40 40.36
CA ARG A 32 10.74 8.58 40.18
C ARG A 32 11.28 8.73 38.74
N ARG A 33 12.60 8.52 38.54
CA ARG A 33 13.25 8.63 37.23
C ARG A 33 12.64 7.63 36.23
N ARG A 34 12.44 8.07 35.00
CA ARG A 34 11.92 7.26 33.88
C ARG A 34 12.61 5.90 33.71
N SER A 35 13.94 5.91 33.85
CA SER A 35 14.76 4.70 33.74
C SER A 35 14.47 3.69 34.85
N THR A 36 14.28 4.16 36.08
CA THR A 36 13.91 3.32 37.24
C THR A 36 12.53 2.69 37.04
N ILE A 37 11.55 3.49 36.66
CA ILE A 37 10.19 2.99 36.35
C ILE A 37 10.24 1.94 35.22
N TRP A 38 11.01 2.21 34.16
CA TRP A 38 11.15 1.26 33.06
C TRP A 38 11.76 -0.07 33.50
N LYS A 39 12.79 -0.04 34.37
CA LYS A 39 13.42 -1.26 34.92
C LYS A 39 12.41 -2.08 35.74
N VAL A 40 11.62 -1.44 36.59
CA VAL A 40 10.55 -2.11 37.37
C VAL A 40 9.53 -2.72 36.43
N LEU A 41 8.97 -1.95 35.50
CA LEU A 41 7.96 -2.43 34.55
C LEU A 41 8.50 -3.60 33.67
N ARG A 42 9.79 -3.56 33.31
CA ARG A 42 10.43 -4.63 32.54
C ARG A 42 10.57 -5.89 33.37
N ARG A 43 11.04 -5.79 34.62
CA ARG A 43 11.19 -6.90 35.57
C ARG A 43 9.86 -7.64 35.76
N HIS A 44 8.76 -6.89 35.86
CA HIS A 44 7.41 -7.45 36.03
C HIS A 44 6.69 -7.74 34.70
N GLY A 45 7.36 -7.71 33.55
CA GLY A 45 6.77 -8.08 32.24
C GLY A 45 5.69 -7.11 31.70
N VAL A 46 5.53 -5.92 32.32
CA VAL A 46 4.48 -4.94 31.97
C VAL A 46 5.03 -3.67 31.31
N SER A 47 6.27 -3.68 30.85
CA SER A 47 6.90 -2.54 30.16
C SER A 47 6.24 -2.22 28.82
N ARG A 48 5.79 -3.23 28.09
CA ARG A 48 5.06 -3.05 26.83
C ARG A 48 3.57 -2.81 27.09
N ARG A 49 2.97 -1.87 26.35
CA ARG A 49 1.52 -1.69 26.37
C ARG A 49 0.90 -2.87 25.61
N ARG A 50 0.29 -3.82 26.33
CA ARG A 50 -0.59 -4.79 25.67
C ARG A 50 -1.77 -3.99 25.11
N ARG A 51 -1.86 -3.84 23.80
CA ARG A 51 -3.14 -3.47 23.19
C ARG A 51 -4.10 -4.62 23.51
N THR A 52 -5.21 -4.30 24.15
CA THR A 52 -6.37 -5.18 24.16
C THR A 52 -6.95 -5.11 22.74
N ILE A 53 -6.34 -5.86 21.86
CA ILE A 53 -6.91 -6.09 20.52
C ILE A 53 -7.87 -7.23 20.78
N ALA A 54 -9.17 -6.98 20.57
CA ALA A 54 -10.13 -8.06 20.44
C ALA A 54 -9.50 -9.09 19.48
N PRO A 55 -9.65 -10.40 19.74
CA PRO A 55 -9.11 -11.42 18.86
C PRO A 55 -9.61 -11.11 17.45
N SER A 56 -8.69 -10.64 16.60
CA SER A 56 -9.02 -10.37 15.22
C SER A 56 -9.27 -11.74 14.59
N VAL A 57 -10.46 -11.95 14.08
CA VAL A 57 -10.70 -13.05 13.15
C VAL A 57 -9.60 -12.93 12.09
N PRO A 58 -8.77 -13.98 11.91
CA PRO A 58 -7.71 -13.91 10.91
C PRO A 58 -8.34 -13.52 9.57
N PRO A 59 -7.76 -12.56 8.84
CA PRO A 59 -8.33 -12.12 7.59
C PRO A 59 -8.43 -13.33 6.66
N ARG A 60 -9.62 -13.64 6.20
CA ARG A 60 -9.82 -14.67 5.19
C ARG A 60 -9.08 -14.22 3.94
N ARG A 61 -7.97 -14.88 3.62
CA ARG A 61 -7.27 -14.65 2.35
C ARG A 61 -8.15 -15.21 1.26
N TYR A 62 -8.61 -14.36 0.36
CA TYR A 62 -9.31 -14.77 -0.83
C TYR A 62 -8.40 -14.60 -2.04
N GLU A 63 -8.55 -15.45 -3.00
CA GLU A 63 -7.93 -15.36 -4.33
C GLU A 63 -8.90 -15.98 -5.32
N TRP A 64 -9.22 -15.23 -6.37
CA TRP A 64 -10.09 -15.74 -7.42
C TRP A 64 -9.32 -16.77 -8.25
N ALA A 65 -10.02 -17.78 -8.73
CA ALA A 65 -9.39 -18.94 -9.39
C ALA A 65 -8.79 -18.61 -10.75
N GLU A 66 -9.43 -17.68 -11.47
CA GLU A 66 -9.12 -17.39 -12.88
C GLU A 66 -8.33 -16.09 -13.02
N PRO A 67 -7.22 -16.09 -13.79
CA PRO A 67 -6.49 -14.88 -14.18
C PRO A 67 -7.40 -13.89 -14.90
N GLY A 68 -7.33 -12.62 -14.50
CA GLY A 68 -8.13 -11.54 -15.09
C GLY A 68 -9.54 -11.39 -14.52
N ALA A 69 -10.10 -12.40 -13.85
CA ALA A 69 -11.49 -12.39 -13.41
C ALA A 69 -11.83 -11.31 -12.38
N LEU A 70 -10.89 -10.92 -11.52
CA LEU A 70 -11.04 -9.80 -10.59
C LEU A 70 -9.87 -8.84 -10.70
N LEU A 71 -10.17 -7.60 -11.03
CA LEU A 71 -9.19 -6.51 -11.05
C LEU A 71 -9.37 -5.63 -9.81
N HIS A 72 -8.26 -5.24 -9.19
CA HIS A 72 -8.25 -4.22 -8.14
C HIS A 72 -7.73 -2.92 -8.72
N VAL A 73 -8.38 -1.82 -8.40
CA VAL A 73 -7.99 -0.48 -8.85
C VAL A 73 -7.77 0.45 -7.66
N ASP A 74 -6.78 1.32 -7.80
CA ASP A 74 -6.49 2.37 -6.84
C ASP A 74 -5.57 3.42 -7.46
N THR A 75 -5.44 4.59 -6.85
CA THR A 75 -4.58 5.67 -7.30
C THR A 75 -3.54 6.05 -6.24
N LYS A 76 -2.34 6.37 -6.69
CA LYS A 76 -1.25 6.88 -5.85
C LYS A 76 -0.86 8.27 -6.30
N GLN A 77 -1.00 9.24 -5.42
CA GLN A 77 -0.49 10.59 -5.64
C GLN A 77 1.03 10.63 -5.50
N LEU A 78 1.70 11.24 -6.47
CA LEU A 78 3.16 11.39 -6.56
C LEU A 78 3.51 12.86 -6.75
N ALA A 79 4.34 13.41 -5.88
CA ALA A 79 4.83 14.78 -6.08
C ALA A 79 5.64 14.91 -7.36
N ARG A 80 5.41 16.01 -8.10
CA ARG A 80 6.29 16.44 -9.21
C ARG A 80 7.46 17.24 -8.66
N PHE A 81 8.57 17.15 -9.35
CA PHE A 81 9.78 17.92 -9.03
C PHE A 81 10.67 18.03 -10.27
N ASP A 82 11.35 19.15 -10.38
CA ASP A 82 12.26 19.45 -11.50
C ASP A 82 13.73 19.23 -11.10
N ARG A 83 14.00 19.12 -9.80
CA ARG A 83 15.31 18.83 -9.20
C ARG A 83 15.14 18.01 -7.93
N PRO A 84 16.14 17.23 -7.51
CA PRO A 84 16.10 16.48 -6.27
C PRO A 84 15.76 17.40 -5.08
N GLY A 85 14.80 16.98 -4.26
CA GLY A 85 14.35 17.71 -3.09
C GLY A 85 15.14 17.38 -1.83
N HIS A 86 14.65 17.85 -0.69
CA HIS A 86 15.25 17.65 0.63
C HIS A 86 15.56 16.18 0.99
N PHE A 87 14.80 15.24 0.46
CA PHE A 87 15.03 13.81 0.69
C PHE A 87 16.38 13.34 0.15
N ALA A 88 16.84 13.94 -0.98
CA ALA A 88 18.13 13.62 -1.59
C ALA A 88 19.31 14.29 -0.88
N HIS A 89 19.08 15.47 -0.31
CA HIS A 89 20.13 16.32 0.25
C HIS A 89 20.20 16.31 1.79
N GLY A 90 19.16 15.74 2.44
CA GLY A 90 19.04 15.79 3.90
C GLY A 90 18.70 17.18 4.47
N ASP A 91 18.61 18.19 3.61
CA ASP A 91 18.36 19.58 3.96
C ASP A 91 16.97 20.04 3.53
N ARG A 92 16.24 20.68 4.44
CA ARG A 92 14.89 21.24 4.21
C ARG A 92 14.88 22.72 3.87
N SER A 93 16.03 23.30 3.52
CA SER A 93 16.11 24.70 3.13
C SER A 93 15.24 25.02 1.92
N GLU A 94 14.90 26.31 1.77
CA GLU A 94 14.04 26.79 0.67
C GLU A 94 14.58 26.46 -0.73
N GLN A 95 15.91 26.43 -0.87
CA GLN A 95 16.57 26.13 -2.16
C GLN A 95 16.30 24.74 -2.69
N HIS A 96 15.90 23.78 -1.83
CA HIS A 96 15.60 22.40 -2.22
C HIS A 96 14.08 22.13 -2.35
N ARG A 97 13.24 23.16 -2.21
CA ARG A 97 11.78 23.05 -2.39
C ARG A 97 11.40 23.17 -3.87
N ASN A 98 10.57 22.23 -4.31
CA ASN A 98 9.94 22.27 -5.65
C ASN A 98 8.55 22.92 -5.54
N ARG A 99 8.52 24.25 -5.38
CA ARG A 99 7.26 25.01 -5.28
C ARG A 99 6.50 25.01 -6.61
N GLY A 100 5.19 24.79 -6.55
CA GLY A 100 4.32 24.88 -7.74
C GLY A 100 4.43 23.72 -8.74
N ALA A 101 5.29 22.71 -8.49
CA ALA A 101 5.44 21.59 -9.42
C ALA A 101 4.20 20.67 -9.50
N GLY A 102 3.31 20.71 -8.51
CA GLY A 102 2.08 19.93 -8.48
C GLY A 102 2.29 18.43 -8.29
N TYR A 103 1.34 17.64 -8.81
CA TYR A 103 1.30 16.19 -8.62
C TYR A 103 1.05 15.47 -9.95
N LEU A 104 1.40 14.20 -9.96
CA LEU A 104 0.95 13.17 -10.89
C LEU A 104 0.23 12.08 -10.09
N PHE A 105 -0.70 11.41 -10.73
CA PHE A 105 -1.44 10.32 -10.13
C PHE A 105 -1.14 9.04 -10.90
N ALA A 106 -0.58 8.05 -10.20
CA ALA A 106 -0.39 6.72 -10.74
C ALA A 106 -1.69 5.94 -10.56
N HIS A 107 -2.38 5.70 -11.66
CA HIS A 107 -3.57 4.84 -11.70
C HIS A 107 -3.09 3.40 -11.83
N CYS A 108 -3.38 2.59 -10.83
CA CYS A 108 -2.90 1.23 -10.68
C CYS A 108 -4.05 0.24 -10.86
N VAL A 109 -3.86 -0.75 -11.71
CA VAL A 109 -4.76 -1.89 -11.87
C VAL A 109 -3.95 -3.16 -11.66
N ILE A 110 -4.40 -4.06 -10.80
CA ILE A 110 -3.74 -5.35 -10.56
C ILE A 110 -4.72 -6.51 -10.62
N ASP A 111 -4.33 -7.58 -11.27
CA ASP A 111 -5.12 -8.81 -11.27
C ASP A 111 -5.00 -9.57 -9.95
N ASP A 112 -6.14 -10.02 -9.44
CA ASP A 112 -6.26 -10.74 -8.17
C ASP A 112 -5.47 -12.05 -8.13
N ARG A 113 -5.46 -12.79 -9.23
CA ARG A 113 -4.85 -14.12 -9.32
C ARG A 113 -3.35 -14.07 -9.60
N THR A 114 -2.98 -13.39 -10.66
CA THR A 114 -1.61 -13.39 -11.18
C THR A 114 -0.71 -12.36 -10.51
N ARG A 115 -1.28 -11.27 -10.00
CA ARG A 115 -0.59 -10.04 -9.57
C ARG A 115 0.00 -9.26 -10.76
N LEU A 116 -0.38 -9.57 -12.00
CA LEU A 116 -0.07 -8.70 -13.12
C LEU A 116 -0.60 -7.31 -12.86
N ALA A 117 0.23 -6.32 -13.08
CA ALA A 117 -0.10 -4.94 -12.80
C ALA A 117 0.07 -4.06 -14.03
N TYR A 118 -0.84 -3.10 -14.16
CA TYR A 118 -0.83 -2.06 -15.17
C TYR A 118 -0.84 -0.69 -14.48
N VAL A 119 -0.04 0.24 -14.96
CA VAL A 119 0.06 1.58 -14.35
C VAL A 119 0.17 2.64 -15.43
N GLU A 120 -0.61 3.70 -15.28
CA GLU A 120 -0.46 4.94 -16.04
C GLU A 120 -0.34 6.14 -15.12
N LEU A 121 0.34 7.18 -15.59
CA LEU A 121 0.48 8.45 -14.87
C LEU A 121 -0.39 9.51 -15.53
N HIS A 122 -1.27 10.13 -14.74
CA HIS A 122 -2.16 11.20 -15.19
C HIS A 122 -2.01 12.45 -14.30
N PRO A 123 -2.40 13.64 -14.79
CA PRO A 123 -2.36 14.87 -14.00
C PRO A 123 -3.42 14.91 -12.90
N ASP A 124 -4.46 14.09 -12.98
CA ASP A 124 -5.55 14.03 -12.01
C ASP A 124 -6.03 12.59 -11.76
N GLN A 125 -6.94 12.42 -10.81
CA GLN A 125 -7.54 11.15 -10.43
C GLN A 125 -9.08 11.17 -10.53
N GLN A 126 -9.60 11.91 -11.49
CA GLN A 126 -11.05 12.01 -11.71
C GLN A 126 -11.61 10.80 -12.45
N GLY A 127 -12.93 10.77 -12.65
CA GLY A 127 -13.63 9.66 -13.29
C GLY A 127 -13.12 9.31 -14.69
N PRO A 128 -12.99 10.30 -15.62
CA PRO A 128 -12.57 10.00 -16.99
C PRO A 128 -11.21 9.32 -17.10
N PRO A 129 -10.11 9.79 -16.48
CA PRO A 129 -8.84 9.05 -16.51
C PRO A 129 -8.92 7.69 -15.81
N CYS A 130 -9.65 7.55 -14.68
CA CYS A 130 -9.83 6.25 -14.02
C CYS A 130 -10.50 5.23 -14.96
N ALA A 131 -11.54 5.64 -15.67
CA ALA A 131 -12.26 4.83 -16.65
C ALA A 131 -11.36 4.44 -17.84
N ALA A 132 -10.68 5.41 -18.43
CA ALA A 132 -9.81 5.19 -19.57
C ALA A 132 -8.65 4.25 -19.24
N VAL A 133 -8.05 4.37 -18.06
CA VAL A 133 -7.00 3.45 -17.59
C VAL A 133 -7.54 2.05 -17.37
N LEU A 134 -8.72 1.89 -16.75
CA LEU A 134 -9.35 0.58 -16.55
C LEU A 134 -9.57 -0.13 -17.91
N ARG A 135 -10.12 0.58 -18.90
CA ARG A 135 -10.34 0.03 -20.25
C ARG A 135 -9.03 -0.49 -20.88
N ARG A 136 -7.98 0.33 -20.86
CA ARG A 136 -6.67 -0.07 -21.42
C ARG A 136 -6.02 -1.19 -20.62
N ALA A 137 -6.12 -1.17 -19.30
CA ALA A 137 -5.60 -2.23 -18.45
C ALA A 137 -6.28 -3.58 -18.73
N ALA A 138 -7.62 -3.59 -18.87
CA ALA A 138 -8.37 -4.80 -19.19
C ALA A 138 -7.98 -5.36 -20.58
N ALA A 139 -7.83 -4.49 -21.57
CA ALA A 139 -7.36 -4.89 -22.92
C ALA A 139 -5.95 -5.46 -22.86
N TRP A 140 -5.01 -4.74 -22.22
CA TRP A 140 -3.63 -5.19 -22.08
C TRP A 140 -3.51 -6.53 -21.34
N MET A 141 -4.27 -6.73 -20.25
CA MET A 141 -4.26 -7.99 -19.50
C MET A 141 -4.78 -9.16 -20.34
N ARG A 142 -5.76 -8.91 -21.20
CA ARG A 142 -6.24 -9.92 -22.18
C ARG A 142 -5.15 -10.28 -23.19
N ASP A 143 -4.43 -9.28 -23.70
CA ASP A 143 -3.31 -9.50 -24.63
C ASP A 143 -2.17 -10.27 -23.97
N GLU A 144 -2.00 -10.16 -22.64
CA GLU A 144 -1.05 -10.96 -21.85
C GLU A 144 -1.58 -12.38 -21.55
N GLY A 145 -2.80 -12.75 -21.98
CA GLY A 145 -3.39 -14.08 -21.82
C GLY A 145 -4.31 -14.24 -20.59
N CYS A 146 -4.71 -13.15 -19.93
CA CYS A 146 -5.73 -13.20 -18.88
C CYS A 146 -7.13 -13.29 -19.50
N GLY A 147 -8.06 -13.92 -18.77
CA GLY A 147 -9.48 -13.92 -19.13
C GLY A 147 -10.14 -12.55 -18.97
N PRO A 148 -11.40 -12.41 -19.44
CA PRO A 148 -12.17 -11.17 -19.31
C PRO A 148 -12.48 -10.89 -17.83
N PRO A 149 -12.47 -9.61 -17.41
CA PRO A 149 -12.85 -9.22 -16.06
C PRO A 149 -14.33 -9.54 -15.78
N ARG A 150 -14.63 -10.19 -14.66
CA ARG A 150 -15.99 -10.39 -14.14
C ARG A 150 -16.34 -9.39 -13.05
N ALA A 151 -15.31 -8.83 -12.41
CA ALA A 151 -15.46 -7.82 -11.38
C ALA A 151 -14.27 -6.88 -11.33
N VAL A 152 -14.53 -5.64 -10.91
CA VAL A 152 -13.52 -4.65 -10.57
C VAL A 152 -13.76 -4.17 -9.15
N MET A 153 -12.73 -4.22 -8.31
CA MET A 153 -12.80 -3.79 -6.91
C MET A 153 -12.08 -2.47 -6.74
N SER A 154 -12.76 -1.49 -6.12
CA SER A 154 -12.18 -0.20 -5.76
C SER A 154 -12.54 0.18 -4.32
N ASP A 155 -11.89 1.22 -3.82
CA ASP A 155 -12.39 1.95 -2.66
C ASP A 155 -13.65 2.78 -3.01
N ASN A 156 -14.14 3.55 -2.03
CA ASN A 156 -15.34 4.38 -2.18
C ASN A 156 -15.04 5.80 -2.70
N ALA A 157 -13.88 6.04 -3.32
CA ALA A 157 -13.58 7.34 -3.93
C ALA A 157 -14.63 7.69 -5.00
N LEU A 158 -15.01 8.98 -5.06
CA LEU A 158 -16.08 9.44 -5.95
C LEU A 158 -15.79 9.16 -7.43
N ALA A 159 -14.50 9.16 -7.79
CA ALA A 159 -14.05 8.85 -9.15
C ALA A 159 -14.39 7.41 -9.59
N TYR A 160 -14.58 6.49 -8.64
CA TYR A 160 -15.02 5.11 -8.91
C TYR A 160 -16.51 4.94 -8.60
N ALA A 161 -16.94 5.41 -7.41
CA ALA A 161 -18.27 5.09 -6.89
C ALA A 161 -19.41 5.88 -7.56
N ARG A 162 -19.13 7.06 -8.14
CA ARG A 162 -20.13 7.97 -8.72
C ARG A 162 -19.81 8.46 -10.13
N SER A 163 -18.76 7.99 -10.76
CA SER A 163 -18.41 8.38 -12.12
C SER A 163 -19.22 7.58 -13.12
N GLN A 164 -19.92 8.29 -14.01
CA GLN A 164 -20.61 7.66 -15.13
C GLN A 164 -19.62 7.04 -16.11
N ASP A 165 -18.52 7.73 -16.43
CA ASP A 165 -17.47 7.19 -17.31
C ASP A 165 -16.94 5.84 -16.80
N PHE A 166 -16.76 5.73 -15.47
CA PHE A 166 -16.28 4.49 -14.88
C PHE A 166 -17.35 3.37 -14.96
N ALA A 167 -18.62 3.71 -14.73
CA ALA A 167 -19.73 2.77 -14.87
C ALA A 167 -19.90 2.28 -16.32
N ASP A 168 -19.74 3.19 -17.29
CA ASP A 168 -19.83 2.86 -18.73
C ASP A 168 -18.72 1.87 -19.13
N VAL A 169 -17.49 2.09 -18.66
CA VAL A 169 -16.39 1.14 -18.92
C VAL A 169 -16.62 -0.21 -18.24
N LEU A 170 -17.17 -0.23 -17.02
CA LEU A 170 -17.54 -1.50 -16.38
C LEU A 170 -18.56 -2.28 -17.22
N ALA A 171 -19.57 -1.59 -17.77
CA ALA A 171 -20.55 -2.21 -18.66
C ALA A 171 -19.91 -2.70 -19.96
N GLU A 172 -19.03 -1.90 -20.58
CA GLU A 172 -18.28 -2.23 -21.79
C GLU A 172 -17.45 -3.52 -21.65
N ILE A 173 -16.74 -3.66 -20.51
CA ILE A 173 -15.91 -4.85 -20.26
C ILE A 173 -16.69 -6.00 -19.61
N GLY A 174 -18.00 -5.85 -19.36
CA GLY A 174 -18.86 -6.85 -18.75
C GLY A 174 -18.56 -7.17 -17.27
N ALA A 175 -17.98 -6.22 -16.53
CA ALA A 175 -17.56 -6.42 -15.16
C ALA A 175 -18.52 -5.74 -14.16
N ARG A 176 -18.83 -6.44 -13.06
CA ARG A 176 -19.53 -5.80 -11.93
C ARG A 176 -18.59 -4.98 -11.08
N HIS A 177 -19.08 -3.88 -10.52
CA HIS A 177 -18.31 -3.10 -9.54
C HIS A 177 -18.43 -3.70 -8.13
N ILE A 178 -17.31 -3.83 -7.43
CA ILE A 178 -17.26 -4.22 -6.02
C ILE A 178 -16.64 -3.08 -5.24
N LEU A 179 -17.48 -2.33 -4.53
CA LEU A 179 -17.00 -1.31 -3.58
C LEU A 179 -16.61 -1.99 -2.27
N ILE A 180 -15.42 -1.67 -1.75
CA ILE A 180 -15.01 -2.20 -0.45
C ILE A 180 -15.91 -1.65 0.65
N PRO A 181 -16.31 -2.48 1.64
CA PRO A 181 -17.12 -1.99 2.75
C PRO A 181 -16.37 -0.91 3.52
N PRO A 182 -17.07 0.11 4.06
CA PRO A 182 -16.44 1.16 4.86
C PRO A 182 -15.60 0.57 6.00
N ARG A 183 -14.42 1.16 6.26
CA ARG A 183 -13.48 0.75 7.30
C ARG A 183 -12.89 -0.67 7.16
N THR A 184 -12.93 -1.23 5.97
CA THR A 184 -12.34 -2.55 5.68
C THR A 184 -11.26 -2.51 4.58
N PRO A 185 -10.20 -1.70 4.72
CA PRO A 185 -9.17 -1.51 3.68
C PRO A 185 -8.50 -2.83 3.25
N ARG A 186 -8.55 -3.85 4.09
CA ARG A 186 -7.96 -5.17 3.81
C ARG A 186 -8.49 -5.85 2.54
N TRP A 187 -9.67 -5.45 2.06
CA TRP A 187 -10.24 -6.01 0.84
C TRP A 187 -9.46 -5.57 -0.41
N ASN A 188 -8.95 -4.34 -0.42
CA ASN A 188 -8.12 -3.85 -1.53
C ASN A 188 -6.60 -4.06 -1.30
N GLY A 189 -6.24 -4.90 -0.33
CA GLY A 189 -4.86 -5.08 0.13
C GLY A 189 -3.87 -5.53 -0.95
N LYS A 190 -4.34 -6.06 -2.09
CA LYS A 190 -3.47 -6.48 -3.20
C LYS A 190 -2.94 -5.28 -3.97
N VAL A 191 -3.81 -4.34 -4.33
CA VAL A 191 -3.37 -3.11 -4.99
C VAL A 191 -2.62 -2.19 -4.02
N GLU A 192 -3.03 -2.11 -2.74
CA GLU A 192 -2.28 -1.38 -1.73
C GLU A 192 -0.84 -1.91 -1.57
N ARG A 193 -0.68 -3.23 -1.56
CA ARG A 193 0.64 -3.87 -1.51
C ARG A 193 1.44 -3.59 -2.78
N PHE A 194 0.81 -3.62 -3.93
CA PHE A 194 1.45 -3.25 -5.19
C PHE A 194 1.90 -1.80 -5.18
N ILE A 195 1.01 -0.87 -4.78
CA ILE A 195 1.33 0.57 -4.66
C ILE A 195 2.52 0.80 -3.73
N ARG A 196 2.59 0.08 -2.60
CA ARG A 196 3.77 0.15 -1.72
C ARG A 196 5.03 -0.28 -2.45
N THR A 197 4.98 -1.37 -3.19
CA THR A 197 6.13 -1.87 -3.98
C THR A 197 6.53 -0.86 -5.07
N LEU A 198 5.55 -0.29 -5.78
CA LEU A 198 5.75 0.78 -6.75
C LEU A 198 6.42 2.00 -6.11
N ASP A 199 5.96 2.40 -4.93
CA ASP A 199 6.48 3.54 -4.17
C ASP A 199 7.93 3.31 -3.72
N GLU A 200 8.20 2.15 -3.09
CA GLU A 200 9.50 1.80 -2.54
C GLU A 200 10.56 1.50 -3.62
N GLU A 201 10.20 0.76 -4.66
CA GLU A 201 11.17 0.24 -5.63
C GLU A 201 11.33 1.11 -6.88
N TRP A 202 10.30 1.86 -7.27
CA TRP A 202 10.36 2.76 -8.42
C TRP A 202 10.31 4.22 -8.04
N ALA A 203 9.25 4.68 -7.36
CA ALA A 203 9.07 6.12 -7.12
C ALA A 203 10.17 6.70 -6.23
N HIS A 204 10.62 5.96 -5.23
CA HIS A 204 11.64 6.32 -4.25
C HIS A 204 12.83 5.34 -4.19
N GLY A 205 12.88 4.35 -5.08
CA GLY A 205 13.95 3.33 -5.10
C GLY A 205 15.34 3.88 -5.39
N ARG A 206 15.42 5.10 -5.90
CA ARG A 206 16.65 5.88 -6.08
C ARG A 206 16.36 7.38 -6.06
N ILE A 207 17.40 8.19 -5.98
CA ILE A 207 17.31 9.64 -6.17
C ILE A 207 17.14 9.93 -7.66
N TRP A 208 15.99 10.49 -8.03
CA TRP A 208 15.69 10.89 -9.40
C TRP A 208 16.08 12.34 -9.62
N PRO A 209 16.77 12.67 -10.72
CA PRO A 209 17.10 14.05 -11.05
C PRO A 209 15.86 14.93 -11.29
N SER A 210 14.77 14.34 -11.85
CA SER A 210 13.50 15.03 -12.07
C SER A 210 12.34 14.04 -12.17
N SER A 211 11.11 14.54 -12.02
CA SER A 211 9.88 13.76 -12.26
C SER A 211 9.81 13.20 -13.68
N HIS A 212 10.32 13.91 -14.66
CA HIS A 212 10.35 13.46 -16.05
C HIS A 212 11.19 12.20 -16.20
N GLN A 213 12.39 12.14 -15.60
CA GLN A 213 13.23 10.94 -15.64
C GLN A 213 12.61 9.77 -14.86
N ARG A 214 11.97 10.05 -13.71
CA ARG A 214 11.20 9.04 -12.98
C ARG A 214 10.08 8.46 -13.86
N THR A 215 9.30 9.32 -14.52
CA THR A 215 8.21 8.88 -15.40
C THR A 215 8.71 8.02 -16.55
N ARG A 216 9.80 8.41 -17.22
CA ARG A 216 10.39 7.61 -18.30
C ARG A 216 10.82 6.21 -17.88
N ALA A 217 11.21 6.04 -16.62
CA ALA A 217 11.65 4.74 -16.10
C ALA A 217 10.48 3.81 -15.72
N LEU A 218 9.23 4.30 -15.70
CA LEU A 218 8.07 3.51 -15.29
C LEU A 218 7.88 2.27 -16.16
N SER A 219 7.92 2.40 -17.46
CA SER A 219 7.68 1.29 -18.40
C SER A 219 8.70 0.15 -18.24
N SER A 220 9.97 0.50 -18.04
CA SER A 220 11.04 -0.49 -17.79
C SER A 220 10.83 -1.18 -16.45
N TRP A 221 10.46 -0.44 -15.42
CA TRP A 221 10.19 -0.99 -14.10
C TRP A 221 8.95 -1.88 -14.11
N MET A 222 7.87 -1.50 -14.79
CA MET A 222 6.66 -2.33 -14.94
C MET A 222 6.96 -3.64 -15.66
N ARG A 223 7.80 -3.60 -16.69
CA ARG A 223 8.26 -4.82 -17.38
C ARG A 223 9.05 -5.74 -16.44
N TYR A 224 9.95 -5.17 -15.63
CA TYR A 224 10.68 -5.90 -14.60
C TYR A 224 9.70 -6.50 -13.57
N TYR A 225 8.76 -5.69 -13.03
CA TYR A 225 7.78 -6.13 -12.05
C TYR A 225 6.97 -7.33 -12.55
N ASN A 226 6.42 -7.24 -13.74
CA ASN A 226 5.52 -8.26 -14.28
C ASN A 226 6.26 -9.53 -14.75
N ARG A 227 7.49 -9.41 -15.27
CA ARG A 227 8.15 -10.52 -15.97
C ARG A 227 9.37 -11.10 -15.25
N ARG A 228 9.94 -10.40 -14.28
CA ARG A 228 11.21 -10.82 -13.65
C ARG A 228 11.22 -10.73 -12.12
N ARG A 229 10.44 -9.82 -11.54
CA ARG A 229 10.48 -9.59 -10.10
C ARG A 229 9.94 -10.81 -9.34
N PRO A 230 10.71 -11.40 -8.40
CA PRO A 230 10.22 -12.48 -7.55
C PRO A 230 9.11 -11.98 -6.61
N HIS A 231 8.04 -12.76 -6.46
CA HIS A 231 6.93 -12.50 -5.57
C HIS A 231 6.79 -13.62 -4.54
N SER A 232 6.96 -13.31 -3.27
CA SER A 232 6.86 -14.29 -2.18
C SER A 232 5.49 -14.98 -2.13
N SER A 233 4.40 -14.25 -2.45
CA SER A 233 3.04 -14.83 -2.52
C SER A 233 2.84 -15.75 -3.74
N LEU A 234 3.78 -15.78 -4.68
CA LEU A 234 3.75 -16.58 -5.91
C LEU A 234 4.86 -17.67 -5.91
N GLY A 235 5.43 -17.95 -4.74
CA GLY A 235 6.56 -18.89 -4.63
C GLY A 235 7.81 -18.36 -5.31
N ASP A 236 8.09 -17.07 -5.11
CA ASP A 236 9.22 -16.32 -5.67
C ASP A 236 9.31 -16.31 -7.21
N ARG A 237 8.16 -16.53 -7.86
CA ARG A 237 8.02 -16.39 -9.31
C ARG A 237 7.43 -15.03 -9.68
N PRO A 238 7.70 -14.53 -10.91
CA PRO A 238 7.12 -13.28 -11.40
C PRO A 238 5.62 -13.43 -11.70
N PRO A 239 4.84 -12.33 -11.70
CA PRO A 239 3.41 -12.32 -12.00
C PRO A 239 3.02 -13.06 -13.28
N ILE A 240 3.77 -12.85 -14.36
CA ILE A 240 3.53 -13.49 -15.68
C ILE A 240 3.52 -15.02 -15.61
N SER A 241 4.21 -15.63 -14.66
CA SER A 241 4.27 -17.08 -14.52
C SER A 241 2.94 -17.74 -14.14
N ARG A 242 1.94 -16.94 -13.72
CA ARG A 242 0.59 -17.40 -13.38
C ARG A 242 -0.44 -17.18 -14.48
N VAL A 243 -0.04 -16.56 -15.57
CA VAL A 243 -0.87 -16.46 -16.76
C VAL A 243 -0.80 -17.82 -17.49
N PRO A 244 -1.94 -18.39 -17.92
CA PRO A 244 -1.93 -19.58 -18.74
C PRO A 244 -1.14 -19.31 -20.02
N GLN A 245 -0.07 -20.02 -20.23
CA GLN A 245 0.59 -20.01 -21.53
C GLN A 245 -0.27 -20.90 -22.43
N GLU A 246 -0.76 -20.37 -23.53
CA GLU A 246 -1.21 -21.23 -24.61
C GLU A 246 -0.04 -22.15 -24.95
N ARG A 247 -0.21 -23.43 -24.69
CA ARG A 247 0.74 -24.42 -25.19
C ARG A 247 0.70 -24.31 -26.70
N GLY A 248 1.67 -23.62 -27.26
CA GLY A 248 1.86 -23.60 -28.72
C GLY A 248 1.82 -25.05 -29.21
N GLN A 249 0.87 -25.34 -30.05
CA GLN A 249 0.85 -26.56 -30.85
C GLN A 249 2.05 -26.46 -31.79
N TYR A 250 3.20 -26.89 -31.31
CA TYR A 250 4.27 -27.29 -32.18
C TYR A 250 4.01 -28.78 -32.49
N THR A 251 3.23 -29.02 -33.54
CA THR A 251 3.25 -30.28 -34.31
C THR A 251 4.40 -30.24 -35.28
#